data_e43e58c433aac39fc66a90405a3465e1
#
_entry.id   e43e58c433aac39fc66a90405a3465e1
#
_cell.length_a   1.000
_cell.length_b   1.000
_cell.length_c   1.000
_cell.angle_alpha   90.00
_cell.angle_beta   90.00
_cell.angle_gamma   90.00
#
_symmetry.space_group_name_H-M   'P 1'
#
loop_
_entity.id
_entity.type
_entity.pdbx_description
1 polymer ?
#
loop_
_entity_poly.entity_id
_entity_poly.type
_entity_poly.pdbx_seq_one_letter_code
_entity_poly.pdbx_strand_id
1 'polypeptide(L)'
;MTDKTAPAQAPVACSRQIYIADDILPEYVAVNKRVPLTVCGVDDFNRSAVIKRLADLYGGQTEAVARLGDRAESGKLDDIALPFETVELPAVKLTERGRFDFSDLREIMARLRGEGGCEWDRAQTHDSIRINLIEEAYELVEAIDLADRAMMLEESGDVLLQAVFHTQIADEAGEFGYGDMLSALCRKLLDRHTHIFGDNHADNADQALNFWNEAKKKEKKYKSLTDAMGRVPKNLPALLYPEKVQKVAKKGGFDWADAAPAAEKVKEELCEFMSADKAHLAEEGGDLLFAAVNALRLKKVEAEMALRAASEKFCRRFAAVESAVSASGKEMTDCTLEELDAIWNSVKEAE
;
A
#
# COMPACT_ATOMS: atom_id res chain seq x y z
N MET A 1 -52.37 10.73 -10.42
CA MET A 1 -52.39 11.89 -9.55
C MET A 1 -52.10 11.42 -8.12
N THR A 2 -50.89 11.54 -7.67
CA THR A 2 -50.48 11.99 -6.34
C THR A 2 -48.97 12.12 -6.37
N ASP A 3 -48.60 13.35 -6.50
CA ASP A 3 -47.26 13.89 -6.32
C ASP A 3 -46.82 13.69 -4.86
N LYS A 4 -45.66 13.07 -4.64
CA LYS A 4 -44.94 13.05 -3.33
C LYS A 4 -43.44 13.11 -3.59
N THR A 5 -42.98 14.20 -4.14
CA THR A 5 -41.61 14.64 -3.94
C THR A 5 -41.57 15.50 -2.69
N ALA A 6 -41.35 14.88 -1.52
CA ALA A 6 -40.87 15.63 -0.37
C ALA A 6 -39.41 16.00 -0.64
N PRO A 7 -39.00 17.28 -0.52
CA PRO A 7 -37.61 17.65 -0.66
C PRO A 7 -36.80 16.99 0.47
N ALA A 8 -35.72 16.32 0.11
CA ALA A 8 -34.75 15.85 1.09
C ALA A 8 -34.31 17.05 1.92
N GLN A 9 -34.58 17.03 3.22
CA GLN A 9 -34.08 18.03 4.15
C GLN A 9 -32.55 18.05 4.04
N ALA A 10 -32.02 19.17 3.60
CA ALA A 10 -30.60 19.41 3.65
C ALA A 10 -30.11 19.15 5.10
N PRO A 11 -28.99 18.45 5.30
CA PRO A 11 -28.49 18.21 6.65
C PRO A 11 -28.32 19.56 7.35
N VAL A 12 -28.82 19.66 8.59
CA VAL A 12 -28.63 20.83 9.44
C VAL A 12 -27.13 21.09 9.52
N ALA A 13 -26.66 22.12 8.86
CA ALA A 13 -25.25 22.48 8.86
C ALA A 13 -24.84 22.79 10.31
N CYS A 14 -23.93 21.99 10.86
CA CYS A 14 -23.27 22.32 12.11
C CYS A 14 -22.62 23.69 11.91
N SER A 15 -23.07 24.71 12.61
CA SER A 15 -22.64 26.08 12.36
C SER A 15 -21.19 26.34 12.77
N ARG A 16 -20.61 25.50 13.63
CA ARG A 16 -19.23 25.62 14.14
C ARG A 16 -18.81 24.34 14.90
N GLN A 17 -17.54 23.97 14.86
CA GLN A 17 -16.88 23.01 15.75
C GLN A 17 -16.18 23.77 16.87
N ILE A 18 -16.21 23.23 18.09
CA ILE A 18 -15.50 23.80 19.25
C ILE A 18 -14.72 22.67 19.90
N TYR A 19 -13.41 22.88 20.09
CA TYR A 19 -12.52 21.98 20.83
C TYR A 19 -11.87 22.72 21.99
N ILE A 20 -11.54 21.99 23.07
CA ILE A 20 -10.60 22.44 24.08
C ILE A 20 -9.19 22.19 23.57
N ALA A 21 -8.23 23.04 23.90
CA ALA A 21 -6.86 22.97 23.39
C ALA A 21 -6.24 21.59 23.54
N ASP A 22 -6.33 20.97 24.70
CA ASP A 22 -5.75 19.66 24.97
C ASP A 22 -6.46 18.52 24.20
N ASP A 23 -7.75 18.67 23.90
CA ASP A 23 -8.55 17.67 23.18
C ASP A 23 -8.21 17.63 21.67
N ILE A 24 -7.65 18.70 21.09
CA ILE A 24 -7.28 18.74 19.67
C ILE A 24 -5.84 18.29 19.44
N LEU A 25 -4.98 18.29 20.45
CA LEU A 25 -3.56 17.98 20.31
C LEU A 25 -3.26 16.54 19.84
N PRO A 26 -4.00 15.49 20.27
CA PRO A 26 -3.69 14.15 19.81
C PRO A 26 -3.79 14.00 18.29
N GLU A 27 -2.80 13.38 17.67
CA GLU A 27 -2.71 13.24 16.20
C GLU A 27 -3.90 12.48 15.57
N TYR A 28 -4.56 11.61 16.35
CA TYR A 28 -5.72 10.84 15.89
C TYR A 28 -7.04 11.65 15.87
N VAL A 29 -7.04 12.89 16.40
CA VAL A 29 -8.25 13.74 16.40
C VAL A 29 -8.45 14.32 14.99
N ALA A 30 -9.56 13.93 14.37
CA ALA A 30 -9.98 14.46 13.08
C ALA A 30 -10.89 15.67 13.25
N VAL A 31 -10.71 16.69 12.39
CA VAL A 31 -11.55 17.88 12.36
C VAL A 31 -12.28 17.97 11.02
N ASN A 32 -13.51 18.51 11.05
CA ASN A 32 -14.27 18.73 9.83
C ASN A 32 -13.96 20.11 9.24
N LYS A 33 -13.09 20.18 8.26
CA LYS A 33 -12.66 21.43 7.61
C LYS A 33 -13.76 22.15 6.81
N ARG A 34 -14.93 21.52 6.65
CA ARG A 34 -16.09 22.13 5.95
C ARG A 34 -16.86 23.15 6.80
N VAL A 35 -16.59 23.20 8.09
CA VAL A 35 -17.22 24.14 9.03
C VAL A 35 -16.14 24.89 9.81
N PRO A 36 -16.42 26.13 10.25
CA PRO A 36 -15.47 26.88 11.06
C PRO A 36 -15.08 26.10 12.32
N LEU A 37 -13.84 26.22 12.73
CA LEU A 37 -13.28 25.64 13.94
C LEU A 37 -12.98 26.73 14.96
N THR A 38 -13.28 26.48 16.23
CA THR A 38 -12.79 27.28 17.36
C THR A 38 -12.08 26.37 18.35
N VAL A 39 -10.85 26.71 18.72
CA VAL A 39 -10.13 26.05 19.81
C VAL A 39 -10.05 27.02 20.99
N CYS A 40 -10.52 26.58 22.16
CA CYS A 40 -10.59 27.36 23.40
C CYS A 40 -9.60 26.79 24.42
N GLY A 41 -9.30 27.59 25.47
CA GLY A 41 -8.44 27.14 26.57
C GLY A 41 -6.96 27.06 26.17
N VAL A 42 -6.56 27.89 25.25
CA VAL A 42 -5.13 28.01 24.86
C VAL A 42 -4.43 28.91 25.89
N ASP A 43 -3.29 28.45 26.37
CA ASP A 43 -2.45 29.13 27.34
C ASP A 43 -0.96 29.15 26.90
N ASP A 44 -0.08 29.67 27.73
CA ASP A 44 1.35 29.74 27.44
C ASP A 44 2.02 28.34 27.32
N PHE A 45 1.44 27.31 27.93
CA PHE A 45 2.01 25.95 27.93
C PHE A 45 1.66 25.18 26.66
N ASN A 46 0.44 25.33 26.14
CA ASN A 46 -0.07 24.54 25.01
C ASN A 46 -0.12 25.31 23.69
N ARG A 47 0.05 26.64 23.67
CA ARG A 47 -0.08 27.49 22.48
C ARG A 47 0.72 27.01 21.28
N SER A 48 2.01 26.76 21.47
CA SER A 48 2.89 26.32 20.37
C SER A 48 2.46 24.97 19.82
N ALA A 49 2.01 24.06 20.69
CA ALA A 49 1.51 22.76 20.28
C ALA A 49 0.19 22.88 19.51
N VAL A 50 -0.72 23.76 19.95
CA VAL A 50 -1.99 24.04 19.26
C VAL A 50 -1.75 24.63 17.88
N ILE A 51 -0.90 25.67 17.75
CA ILE A 51 -0.57 26.26 16.44
C ILE A 51 0.04 25.20 15.51
N LYS A 52 1.03 24.44 16.00
CA LYS A 52 1.63 23.37 15.21
C LYS A 52 0.59 22.35 14.76
N ARG A 53 -0.28 21.91 15.68
CA ARG A 53 -1.34 20.97 15.34
C ARG A 53 -2.32 21.51 14.31
N LEU A 54 -2.72 22.77 14.42
CA LEU A 54 -3.60 23.43 13.46
C LEU A 54 -2.91 23.61 12.10
N ALA A 55 -1.62 23.94 12.08
CA ALA A 55 -0.83 24.02 10.85
C ALA A 55 -0.67 22.63 10.18
N ASP A 56 -0.52 21.56 10.97
CA ASP A 56 -0.50 20.19 10.47
C ASP A 56 -1.87 19.77 9.87
N LEU A 57 -2.97 20.27 10.41
CA LEU A 57 -4.32 19.95 9.95
C LEU A 57 -4.76 20.80 8.73
N TYR A 58 -4.49 22.09 8.76
CA TYR A 58 -5.02 23.07 7.80
C TYR A 58 -3.97 23.61 6.83
N GLY A 59 -2.70 23.51 7.16
CA GLY A 59 -1.59 24.22 6.53
C GLY A 59 -1.30 25.56 7.23
N GLY A 60 -0.01 25.87 7.46
CA GLY A 60 0.41 27.07 8.20
C GLY A 60 0.02 28.39 7.55
N GLN A 61 -0.28 28.40 6.26
CA GLN A 61 -0.73 29.56 5.48
C GLN A 61 -2.24 29.82 5.57
N THR A 62 -2.99 29.02 6.34
CA THR A 62 -4.43 29.20 6.55
C THR A 62 -4.68 30.41 7.43
N GLU A 63 -5.61 31.27 7.01
CA GLU A 63 -6.03 32.45 7.79
C GLU A 63 -6.71 32.01 9.09
N ALA A 64 -6.36 32.64 10.18
CA ALA A 64 -6.92 32.39 11.50
C ALA A 64 -7.12 33.69 12.28
N VAL A 65 -7.96 33.63 13.31
CA VAL A 65 -8.20 34.76 14.23
C VAL A 65 -7.89 34.29 15.64
N ALA A 66 -6.86 34.84 16.24
CA ALA A 66 -6.49 34.59 17.63
C ALA A 66 -7.10 35.68 18.54
N ARG A 67 -7.61 35.32 19.73
CA ARG A 67 -8.25 36.25 20.67
C ARG A 67 -7.70 36.08 22.08
N LEU A 68 -7.49 37.24 22.73
CA LEU A 68 -7.17 37.34 24.17
C LEU A 68 -8.06 38.42 24.79
N GLY A 69 -9.08 38.02 25.54
CA GLY A 69 -10.14 38.94 26.00
C GLY A 69 -10.77 39.68 24.80
N ASP A 70 -10.77 41.00 24.85
CA ASP A 70 -11.32 41.83 23.76
C ASP A 70 -10.35 42.07 22.59
N ARG A 71 -9.11 41.62 22.70
CA ARG A 71 -8.12 41.76 21.61
C ARG A 71 -8.21 40.61 20.63
N ALA A 72 -8.10 40.96 19.35
CA ALA A 72 -8.03 39.95 18.29
C ALA A 72 -6.90 40.29 17.32
N GLU A 73 -6.19 39.26 16.88
CA GLU A 73 -5.21 39.31 15.82
C GLU A 73 -5.68 38.39 14.70
N SER A 74 -5.65 38.87 13.47
CA SER A 74 -5.98 38.10 12.28
C SER A 74 -4.74 37.96 11.42
N GLY A 75 -4.45 36.77 10.94
CA GLY A 75 -3.30 36.46 10.10
C GLY A 75 -3.21 34.98 9.78
N LYS A 76 -2.11 34.62 9.14
CA LYS A 76 -1.83 33.19 8.87
C LYS A 76 -1.45 32.48 10.16
N LEU A 77 -1.78 31.21 10.26
CA LEU A 77 -1.45 30.41 11.45
C LEU A 77 0.03 30.49 11.86
N ASP A 78 0.93 30.45 10.87
CA ASP A 78 2.38 30.55 11.12
C ASP A 78 2.85 31.91 11.62
N ASP A 79 2.07 32.96 11.38
CA ASP A 79 2.43 34.35 11.69
C ASP A 79 1.80 34.83 13.01
N ILE A 80 0.89 34.08 13.63
CA ILE A 80 0.25 34.44 14.89
C ILE A 80 1.26 34.44 16.02
N ALA A 81 1.61 35.63 16.49
CA ALA A 81 2.65 35.83 17.50
C ALA A 81 2.12 36.21 18.89
N LEU A 82 0.92 36.81 18.98
CA LEU A 82 0.38 37.27 20.27
C LEU A 82 -0.09 36.10 21.16
N PRO A 83 -0.03 36.27 22.49
CA PRO A 83 -0.75 35.38 23.41
C PRO A 83 -2.25 35.38 23.08
N PHE A 84 -2.86 34.18 23.09
CA PHE A 84 -4.30 34.06 22.86
C PHE A 84 -4.89 32.91 23.70
N GLU A 85 -6.17 33.03 24.03
CA GLU A 85 -6.97 32.06 24.74
C GLU A 85 -7.85 31.24 23.79
N THR A 86 -8.13 31.79 22.62
CA THR A 86 -8.93 31.17 21.57
C THR A 86 -8.30 31.42 20.21
N VAL A 87 -8.39 30.42 19.34
CA VAL A 87 -8.08 30.55 17.93
C VAL A 87 -9.23 30.04 17.08
N GLU A 88 -9.60 30.82 16.09
CA GLU A 88 -10.70 30.51 15.17
C GLU A 88 -10.15 30.37 13.75
N LEU A 89 -10.58 29.29 13.07
CA LEU A 89 -10.32 29.07 11.65
C LEU A 89 -11.65 29.06 10.88
N PRO A 90 -11.68 29.64 9.67
CA PRO A 90 -12.85 29.57 8.81
C PRO A 90 -13.06 28.14 8.29
N ALA A 91 -14.22 27.87 7.72
CA ALA A 91 -14.41 26.75 6.83
C ALA A 91 -13.50 26.92 5.60
N VAL A 92 -12.77 25.88 5.22
CA VAL A 92 -11.84 25.94 4.11
C VAL A 92 -12.36 25.06 2.97
N LYS A 93 -12.55 25.66 1.78
CA LYS A 93 -12.95 24.91 0.59
C LYS A 93 -11.89 23.89 0.24
N LEU A 94 -12.31 22.78 -0.33
CA LEU A 94 -11.42 21.67 -0.68
C LEU A 94 -10.22 22.11 -1.52
N THR A 95 -10.45 22.98 -2.51
CA THR A 95 -9.41 23.51 -3.42
C THR A 95 -8.46 24.53 -2.78
N GLU A 96 -8.76 25.01 -1.57
CA GLU A 96 -8.00 26.02 -0.85
C GLU A 96 -7.24 25.40 0.35
N ARG A 97 -7.38 24.08 0.60
CA ARG A 97 -6.72 23.39 1.71
C ARG A 97 -5.23 23.21 1.45
N GLY A 98 -4.40 23.63 2.38
CA GLY A 98 -2.95 23.42 2.33
C GLY A 98 -2.51 22.01 2.75
N ARG A 99 -3.40 21.27 3.46
CA ARG A 99 -3.16 19.90 3.92
C ARG A 99 -4.44 19.08 3.79
N PHE A 100 -4.26 17.81 3.41
CA PHE A 100 -5.36 16.88 3.19
C PHE A 100 -5.27 15.70 4.16
N ASP A 101 -6.42 15.11 4.49
CA ASP A 101 -6.56 13.87 5.24
C ASP A 101 -7.40 12.85 4.47
N PHE A 102 -7.60 11.67 5.06
CA PHE A 102 -8.36 10.61 4.39
C PHE A 102 -9.81 11.00 4.10
N SER A 103 -10.42 11.86 4.91
CA SER A 103 -11.80 12.32 4.65
C SER A 103 -11.85 13.26 3.44
N ASP A 104 -10.79 14.03 3.22
CA ASP A 104 -10.64 14.89 2.05
C ASP A 104 -10.51 14.04 0.77
N LEU A 105 -9.68 13.01 0.80
CA LEU A 105 -9.52 12.10 -0.34
C LEU A 105 -10.85 11.41 -0.71
N ARG A 106 -11.61 10.96 0.30
CA ARG A 106 -12.95 10.40 0.07
C ARG A 106 -13.90 11.42 -0.55
N GLU A 107 -13.86 12.68 -0.10
CA GLU A 107 -14.67 13.75 -0.67
C GLU A 107 -14.31 14.02 -2.13
N ILE A 108 -13.00 14.04 -2.44
CA ILE A 108 -12.51 14.20 -3.82
C ILE A 108 -13.04 13.06 -4.69
N MET A 109 -12.88 11.82 -4.27
CA MET A 109 -13.33 10.66 -5.05
C MET A 109 -14.85 10.66 -5.25
N ALA A 110 -15.63 10.96 -4.21
CA ALA A 110 -17.08 11.07 -4.32
C ALA A 110 -17.52 12.19 -5.29
N ARG A 111 -16.77 13.30 -5.36
CA ARG A 111 -17.05 14.37 -6.32
C ARG A 111 -16.65 13.99 -7.74
N LEU A 112 -15.51 13.34 -7.93
CA LEU A 112 -15.06 12.88 -9.25
C LEU A 112 -16.05 11.91 -9.88
N ARG A 113 -16.62 11.00 -9.08
CA ARG A 113 -17.57 10.00 -9.54
C ARG A 113 -19.04 10.40 -9.44
N GLY A 114 -19.35 11.48 -8.70
CA GLY A 114 -20.70 11.98 -8.50
C GLY A 114 -21.31 12.66 -9.73
N GLU A 115 -22.54 13.15 -9.58
CA GLU A 115 -23.23 13.91 -10.62
C GLU A 115 -22.44 15.20 -10.94
N GLY A 116 -22.18 15.43 -12.23
CA GLY A 116 -21.34 16.56 -12.69
C GLY A 116 -19.84 16.39 -12.44
N GLY A 117 -19.40 15.19 -12.02
CA GLY A 117 -17.98 14.85 -11.86
C GLY A 117 -17.28 14.53 -13.17
N CYS A 118 -16.16 13.86 -13.09
CA CYS A 118 -15.34 13.47 -14.24
C CYS A 118 -15.97 12.30 -15.00
N GLU A 119 -16.22 12.46 -16.27
CA GLU A 119 -16.84 11.41 -17.10
C GLU A 119 -15.98 10.14 -17.20
N TRP A 120 -14.65 10.29 -17.21
CA TRP A 120 -13.74 9.16 -17.22
C TRP A 120 -13.80 8.37 -15.89
N ASP A 121 -13.72 9.05 -14.74
CA ASP A 121 -13.80 8.40 -13.43
C ASP A 121 -15.15 7.70 -13.22
N ARG A 122 -16.24 8.32 -13.67
CA ARG A 122 -17.60 7.78 -13.59
C ARG A 122 -17.80 6.52 -14.41
N ALA A 123 -17.09 6.42 -15.54
CA ALA A 123 -17.17 5.25 -16.42
C ALA A 123 -16.40 4.02 -15.87
N GLN A 124 -15.51 4.21 -14.88
CA GLN A 124 -14.70 3.11 -14.36
C GLN A 124 -15.52 2.11 -13.56
N THR A 125 -15.13 0.85 -13.70
CA THR A 125 -15.66 -0.31 -12.97
C THR A 125 -14.53 -1.04 -12.26
N HIS A 126 -14.85 -1.97 -11.34
CA HIS A 126 -13.83 -2.84 -10.73
C HIS A 126 -12.96 -3.56 -11.78
N ASP A 127 -13.56 -3.99 -12.89
CA ASP A 127 -12.84 -4.70 -13.96
C ASP A 127 -11.92 -3.79 -14.76
N SER A 128 -12.33 -2.55 -15.02
CA SER A 128 -11.53 -1.63 -15.86
C SER A 128 -10.27 -1.13 -15.18
N ILE A 129 -10.29 -0.95 -13.83
CA ILE A 129 -9.17 -0.41 -13.06
C ILE A 129 -8.39 -1.47 -12.26
N ARG A 130 -8.77 -2.75 -12.34
CA ARG A 130 -8.05 -3.80 -11.59
C ARG A 130 -6.59 -3.97 -12.00
N ILE A 131 -6.26 -3.64 -13.25
CA ILE A 131 -4.87 -3.72 -13.73
C ILE A 131 -4.02 -2.62 -13.11
N ASN A 132 -4.55 -1.41 -12.99
CA ASN A 132 -3.85 -0.28 -12.38
C ASN A 132 -3.42 -0.61 -10.94
N LEU A 133 -4.26 -1.29 -10.15
CA LEU A 133 -3.86 -1.73 -8.79
C LEU A 133 -2.60 -2.61 -8.80
N ILE A 134 -2.39 -3.41 -9.83
CA ILE A 134 -1.20 -4.25 -9.98
C ILE A 134 -0.01 -3.39 -10.41
N GLU A 135 -0.22 -2.47 -11.34
CA GLU A 135 0.81 -1.53 -11.83
C GLU A 135 1.34 -0.70 -10.67
N GLU A 136 0.47 0.04 -9.95
CA GLU A 136 0.87 0.86 -8.81
C GLU A 136 1.57 0.05 -7.70
N ALA A 137 1.12 -1.20 -7.46
CA ALA A 137 1.78 -2.05 -6.48
C ALA A 137 3.21 -2.44 -6.91
N TYR A 138 3.48 -2.65 -8.21
CA TYR A 138 4.81 -2.93 -8.72
C TYR A 138 5.68 -1.67 -8.80
N GLU A 139 5.13 -0.50 -9.10
CA GLU A 139 5.82 0.78 -9.08
C GLU A 139 6.27 1.15 -7.66
N LEU A 140 5.39 0.91 -6.66
CA LEU A 140 5.79 1.03 -5.25
C LEU A 140 6.92 0.06 -4.88
N VAL A 141 6.88 -1.19 -5.35
CA VAL A 141 7.96 -2.15 -5.12
C VAL A 141 9.27 -1.67 -5.77
N GLU A 142 9.21 -1.13 -6.98
CA GLU A 142 10.39 -0.55 -7.66
C GLU A 142 10.96 0.64 -6.88
N ALA A 143 10.12 1.55 -6.42
CA ALA A 143 10.53 2.68 -5.59
C ALA A 143 11.24 2.24 -4.30
N ILE A 144 10.77 1.14 -3.67
CA ILE A 144 11.40 0.52 -2.50
C ILE A 144 12.78 -0.06 -2.86
N ASP A 145 12.88 -0.79 -3.96
CA ASP A 145 14.12 -1.43 -4.42
C ASP A 145 15.19 -0.39 -4.78
N LEU A 146 14.78 0.74 -5.35
CA LEU A 146 15.65 1.88 -5.68
C LEU A 146 15.98 2.75 -4.45
N ALA A 147 15.31 2.55 -3.31
CA ALA A 147 15.35 3.42 -2.14
C ALA A 147 15.02 4.90 -2.47
N ASP A 148 14.21 5.14 -3.51
CA ASP A 148 13.76 6.46 -3.94
C ASP A 148 12.57 6.93 -3.09
N ARG A 149 12.83 7.88 -2.20
CA ARG A 149 11.82 8.40 -1.26
C ARG A 149 10.72 9.22 -1.95
N ALA A 150 11.04 9.90 -3.03
CA ALA A 150 10.06 10.72 -3.75
C ALA A 150 9.08 9.83 -4.50
N MET A 151 9.61 8.83 -5.21
CA MET A 151 8.82 7.80 -5.88
C MET A 151 8.01 6.97 -4.87
N MET A 152 8.58 6.55 -3.73
CA MET A 152 7.83 5.85 -2.67
C MET A 152 6.65 6.67 -2.12
N LEU A 153 6.80 8.00 -2.01
CA LEU A 153 5.73 8.90 -1.57
C LEU A 153 4.59 8.93 -2.61
N GLU A 154 4.91 9.06 -3.87
CA GLU A 154 3.98 9.07 -5.01
C GLU A 154 3.22 7.75 -5.08
N GLU A 155 3.92 6.64 -5.24
CA GLU A 155 3.34 5.31 -5.44
C GLU A 155 2.54 4.80 -4.22
N SER A 156 2.94 5.19 -2.99
CA SER A 156 2.11 4.91 -1.80
C SER A 156 0.76 5.62 -1.87
N GLY A 157 0.71 6.82 -2.46
CA GLY A 157 -0.52 7.56 -2.72
C GLY A 157 -1.39 6.85 -3.77
N ASP A 158 -0.78 6.37 -4.84
CA ASP A 158 -1.48 5.74 -5.95
C ASP A 158 -2.04 4.35 -5.59
N VAL A 159 -1.29 3.55 -4.82
CA VAL A 159 -1.84 2.32 -4.21
C VAL A 159 -3.03 2.63 -3.29
N LEU A 160 -2.98 3.69 -2.49
CA LEU A 160 -4.10 4.13 -1.66
C LEU A 160 -5.28 4.59 -2.52
N LEU A 161 -5.02 5.33 -3.60
CA LEU A 161 -6.04 5.78 -4.56
C LEU A 161 -6.81 4.58 -5.14
N GLN A 162 -6.14 3.51 -5.55
CA GLN A 162 -6.80 2.30 -6.06
C GLN A 162 -7.74 1.69 -5.02
N ALA A 163 -7.32 1.58 -3.76
CA ALA A 163 -8.17 1.07 -2.68
C ALA A 163 -9.39 1.98 -2.44
N VAL A 164 -9.21 3.30 -2.47
CA VAL A 164 -10.29 4.29 -2.32
C VAL A 164 -11.24 4.24 -3.50
N PHE A 165 -10.74 4.12 -4.72
CA PHE A 165 -11.54 4.05 -5.94
C PHE A 165 -12.43 2.82 -5.95
N HIS A 166 -11.88 1.64 -5.69
CA HIS A 166 -12.65 0.40 -5.57
C HIS A 166 -13.70 0.47 -4.46
N THR A 167 -13.38 1.09 -3.32
CA THR A 167 -14.34 1.26 -2.22
C THR A 167 -15.47 2.21 -2.62
N GLN A 168 -15.18 3.28 -3.36
CA GLN A 168 -16.19 4.21 -3.86
C GLN A 168 -17.17 3.52 -4.84
N ILE A 169 -16.66 2.69 -5.75
CA ILE A 169 -17.50 1.92 -6.68
C ILE A 169 -18.44 0.98 -5.90
N ALA A 170 -17.93 0.29 -4.89
CA ALA A 170 -18.73 -0.61 -4.06
C ALA A 170 -19.80 0.15 -3.24
N ASP A 171 -19.46 1.33 -2.72
CA ASP A 171 -20.38 2.20 -1.96
C ASP A 171 -21.53 2.69 -2.86
N GLU A 172 -21.23 3.09 -4.08
CA GLU A 172 -22.23 3.48 -5.11
C GLU A 172 -23.15 2.31 -5.51
N ALA A 173 -22.63 1.08 -5.50
CA ALA A 173 -23.39 -0.13 -5.74
C ALA A 173 -24.21 -0.59 -4.51
N GLY A 174 -24.04 0.03 -3.34
CA GLY A 174 -24.66 -0.37 -2.08
C GLY A 174 -24.15 -1.68 -1.51
N GLU A 175 -22.95 -2.11 -1.88
CA GLU A 175 -22.33 -3.36 -1.43
C GLU A 175 -21.64 -3.18 -0.06
N PHE A 176 -20.70 -2.25 0.03
CA PHE A 176 -20.03 -1.82 1.26
C PHE A 176 -19.39 -0.44 1.07
N GLY A 177 -19.23 0.30 2.16
CA GLY A 177 -18.60 1.62 2.13
C GLY A 177 -17.27 1.68 2.89
N TYR A 178 -16.72 2.89 2.96
CA TYR A 178 -15.46 3.16 3.68
C TYR A 178 -15.51 2.76 5.15
N GLY A 179 -16.66 2.95 5.81
CA GLY A 179 -16.87 2.56 7.21
C GLY A 179 -16.70 1.07 7.40
N ASP A 180 -17.24 0.27 6.50
CA ASP A 180 -17.18 -1.20 6.56
C ASP A 180 -15.75 -1.68 6.29
N MET A 181 -15.11 -1.16 5.25
CA MET A 181 -13.73 -1.47 4.89
C MET A 181 -12.76 -1.16 6.03
N LEU A 182 -12.83 0.06 6.59
CA LEU A 182 -11.97 0.49 7.70
C LEU A 182 -12.26 -0.32 8.98
N SER A 183 -13.55 -0.57 9.30
CA SER A 183 -13.93 -1.36 10.47
C SER A 183 -13.40 -2.79 10.36
N ALA A 184 -13.51 -3.41 9.19
CA ALA A 184 -12.99 -4.76 8.94
C ALA A 184 -11.46 -4.79 9.08
N LEU A 185 -10.76 -3.79 8.52
CA LEU A 185 -9.30 -3.68 8.62
C LEU A 185 -8.85 -3.47 10.06
N CYS A 186 -9.43 -2.49 10.76
CA CYS A 186 -9.06 -2.15 12.14
C CYS A 186 -9.33 -3.32 13.07
N ARG A 187 -10.51 -3.96 13.00
CA ARG A 187 -10.83 -5.16 13.79
C ARG A 187 -9.80 -6.26 13.56
N LYS A 188 -9.48 -6.55 12.31
CA LYS A 188 -8.44 -7.53 11.96
C LYS A 188 -7.08 -7.19 12.58
N LEU A 189 -6.68 -5.92 12.59
CA LEU A 189 -5.42 -5.48 13.21
C LEU A 189 -5.46 -5.65 14.74
N LEU A 190 -6.52 -5.20 15.39
CA LEU A 190 -6.72 -5.33 16.83
C LEU A 190 -6.73 -6.81 17.26
N ASP A 191 -7.51 -7.65 16.59
CA ASP A 191 -7.68 -9.06 16.92
C ASP A 191 -6.38 -9.87 16.71
N ARG A 192 -5.49 -9.43 15.79
CA ARG A 192 -4.23 -10.13 15.50
C ARG A 192 -3.03 -9.64 16.30
N HIS A 193 -3.10 -8.44 16.87
CA HIS A 193 -2.04 -7.90 17.72
C HIS A 193 -2.38 -7.98 19.20
N THR A 194 -2.74 -9.17 19.66
CA THR A 194 -3.14 -9.41 21.06
C THR A 194 -2.03 -9.11 22.06
N HIS A 195 -0.78 -9.04 21.63
CA HIS A 195 0.37 -8.65 22.43
C HIS A 195 0.51 -7.11 22.59
N ILE A 196 -0.26 -6.32 21.83
CA ILE A 196 -0.32 -4.85 21.95
C ILE A 196 -1.66 -4.40 22.52
N PHE A 197 -2.78 -4.99 22.05
CA PHE A 197 -4.14 -4.57 22.38
C PHE A 197 -4.89 -5.54 23.29
N GLY A 198 -4.25 -6.63 23.73
CA GLY A 198 -4.81 -7.65 24.61
C GLY A 198 -3.86 -7.99 25.77
N ASP A 199 -4.08 -9.15 26.38
CA ASP A 199 -3.37 -9.58 27.60
C ASP A 199 -2.04 -10.34 27.32
N ASN A 200 -1.72 -10.62 26.07
CA ASN A 200 -0.48 -11.31 25.70
C ASN A 200 0.71 -10.35 25.72
N HIS A 201 1.90 -10.87 26.00
CA HIS A 201 3.15 -10.13 25.91
C HIS A 201 4.12 -10.83 24.95
N ALA A 202 4.79 -10.06 24.11
CA ALA A 202 5.80 -10.58 23.19
C ALA A 202 7.15 -9.91 23.48
N ASP A 203 8.16 -10.72 23.79
CA ASP A 203 9.51 -10.25 24.09
C ASP A 203 10.36 -10.01 22.84
N ASN A 204 9.92 -10.56 21.70
CA ASN A 204 10.65 -10.47 20.43
C ASN A 204 9.70 -10.62 19.22
N ALA A 205 10.24 -10.34 18.03
CA ALA A 205 9.50 -10.39 16.76
C ALA A 205 8.92 -11.78 16.44
N ASP A 206 9.61 -12.86 16.79
CA ASP A 206 9.15 -14.21 16.52
C ASP A 206 7.91 -14.57 17.35
N GLN A 207 7.90 -14.17 18.62
CA GLN A 207 6.72 -14.34 19.48
C GLN A 207 5.54 -13.51 18.99
N ALA A 208 5.77 -12.26 18.60
CA ALA A 208 4.74 -11.40 18.00
C ALA A 208 4.15 -12.04 16.71
N LEU A 209 5.02 -12.56 15.84
CA LEU A 209 4.60 -13.27 14.62
C LEU A 209 3.81 -14.55 14.93
N ASN A 210 4.15 -15.28 16.00
CA ASN A 210 3.42 -16.45 16.42
C ASN A 210 2.00 -16.09 16.88
N PHE A 211 1.83 -15.05 17.73
CA PHE A 211 0.50 -14.57 18.13
C PHE A 211 -0.34 -14.14 16.93
N TRP A 212 0.26 -13.39 16.00
CA TRP A 212 -0.40 -13.02 14.74
C TRP A 212 -0.88 -14.25 13.96
N ASN A 213 -0.04 -15.26 13.78
CA ASN A 213 -0.37 -16.46 13.02
C ASN A 213 -1.46 -17.28 13.70
N GLU A 214 -1.45 -17.39 15.03
CA GLU A 214 -2.50 -18.07 15.80
C GLU A 214 -3.84 -17.36 15.69
N ALA A 215 -3.87 -16.03 15.85
CA ALA A 215 -5.07 -15.24 15.68
C ALA A 215 -5.62 -15.36 14.26
N LYS A 216 -4.76 -15.27 13.25
CA LYS A 216 -5.12 -15.47 11.84
C LYS A 216 -5.65 -16.89 11.56
N LYS A 217 -5.15 -17.92 12.24
CA LYS A 217 -5.63 -19.30 12.11
C LYS A 217 -7.03 -19.45 12.71
N LYS A 218 -7.31 -18.80 13.86
CA LYS A 218 -8.64 -18.79 14.50
C LYS A 218 -9.69 -18.06 13.66
N GLU A 219 -9.33 -16.93 13.06
CA GLU A 219 -10.20 -16.13 12.19
C GLU A 219 -10.60 -16.88 10.92
N LYS A 220 -9.61 -17.49 10.27
CA LYS A 220 -9.77 -18.16 8.97
C LYS A 220 -10.25 -19.60 9.12
N LYS A 221 -11.41 -19.88 9.65
CA LYS A 221 -12.00 -21.23 9.83
C LYS A 221 -11.92 -22.06 8.54
N TYR A 222 -10.74 -22.61 8.22
CA TYR A 222 -10.58 -23.56 7.12
C TYR A 222 -11.16 -24.92 7.50
N LYS A 223 -11.89 -25.53 6.59
CA LYS A 223 -12.43 -26.89 6.78
C LYS A 223 -11.33 -27.95 6.64
N SER A 224 -10.32 -27.67 5.81
CA SER A 224 -9.17 -28.52 5.54
C SER A 224 -8.01 -27.72 4.97
N LEU A 225 -6.83 -28.33 4.84
CA LEU A 225 -5.69 -27.72 4.13
C LEU A 225 -5.99 -27.53 2.64
N THR A 226 -6.73 -28.44 2.03
CA THR A 226 -7.20 -28.31 0.64
C THR A 226 -8.10 -27.07 0.48
N ASP A 227 -9.02 -26.83 1.43
CA ASP A 227 -9.83 -25.60 1.44
C ASP A 227 -8.92 -24.35 1.58
N ALA A 228 -7.90 -24.42 2.44
CA ALA A 228 -6.93 -23.34 2.59
C ALA A 228 -6.12 -23.08 1.32
N MET A 229 -5.71 -24.14 0.59
CA MET A 229 -5.03 -24.04 -0.71
C MET A 229 -5.95 -23.44 -1.78
N GLY A 230 -7.21 -23.86 -1.82
CA GLY A 230 -8.20 -23.36 -2.78
C GLY A 230 -8.53 -21.86 -2.60
N ARG A 231 -8.23 -21.29 -1.42
CA ARG A 231 -8.40 -19.85 -1.14
C ARG A 231 -7.14 -19.00 -1.42
N VAL A 232 -6.05 -19.62 -1.89
CA VAL A 232 -4.90 -18.87 -2.41
C VAL A 232 -5.33 -18.27 -3.76
N PRO A 233 -5.22 -16.96 -3.96
CA PRO A 233 -5.62 -16.35 -5.22
C PRO A 233 -4.78 -16.91 -6.38
N LYS A 234 -5.46 -17.39 -7.43
CA LYS A 234 -4.81 -18.03 -8.59
C LYS A 234 -4.16 -17.04 -9.54
N ASN A 235 -4.53 -15.78 -9.44
CA ASN A 235 -3.99 -14.67 -10.23
C ASN A 235 -2.78 -13.98 -9.59
N LEU A 236 -2.19 -14.58 -8.56
CA LEU A 236 -0.89 -14.15 -8.05
C LEU A 236 0.20 -14.34 -9.12
N PRO A 237 1.30 -13.55 -9.06
CA PRO A 237 2.48 -13.77 -9.88
C PRO A 237 2.93 -15.23 -9.86
N ALA A 238 3.49 -15.71 -10.97
CA ALA A 238 3.71 -17.14 -11.23
C ALA A 238 4.63 -17.83 -10.21
N LEU A 239 5.59 -17.13 -9.61
CA LEU A 239 6.45 -17.68 -8.56
C LEU A 239 5.89 -17.48 -7.15
N LEU A 240 5.05 -16.46 -6.95
CA LEU A 240 4.43 -16.20 -5.65
C LEU A 240 3.30 -17.18 -5.35
N TYR A 241 2.53 -17.61 -6.35
CA TYR A 241 1.45 -18.58 -6.16
C TYR A 241 1.94 -19.94 -5.59
N PRO A 242 2.93 -20.62 -6.20
CA PRO A 242 3.49 -21.86 -5.66
C PRO A 242 4.09 -21.68 -4.26
N GLU A 243 4.77 -20.58 -3.97
CA GLU A 243 5.28 -20.30 -2.63
C GLU A 243 4.15 -20.29 -1.58
N LYS A 244 3.01 -19.63 -1.89
CA LYS A 244 1.84 -19.61 -1.00
C LYS A 244 1.23 -20.98 -0.80
N VAL A 245 1.11 -21.79 -1.86
CA VAL A 245 0.56 -23.14 -1.81
C VAL A 245 1.48 -24.05 -0.97
N GLN A 246 2.80 -24.00 -1.17
CA GLN A 246 3.79 -24.73 -0.39
C GLN A 246 3.76 -24.34 1.10
N LYS A 247 3.59 -23.03 1.41
CA LYS A 247 3.39 -22.56 2.80
C LYS A 247 2.12 -23.13 3.46
N VAL A 248 1.09 -23.43 2.68
CA VAL A 248 -0.11 -24.12 3.21
C VAL A 248 0.21 -25.59 3.46
N ALA A 249 0.88 -26.30 2.53
CA ALA A 249 1.30 -27.70 2.69
C ALA A 249 2.17 -27.90 3.94
N LYS A 250 3.12 -27.00 4.17
CA LYS A 250 3.96 -26.98 5.38
C LYS A 250 3.15 -27.02 6.68
N LYS A 251 2.00 -26.35 6.76
CA LYS A 251 1.14 -26.35 7.97
C LYS A 251 0.57 -27.73 8.27
N GLY A 252 0.51 -28.61 7.27
CA GLY A 252 0.10 -30.00 7.40
C GLY A 252 1.25 -30.97 7.66
N GLY A 253 2.47 -30.46 7.83
CA GLY A 253 3.67 -31.28 7.97
C GLY A 253 4.23 -31.80 6.64
N PHE A 254 3.64 -31.36 5.49
CA PHE A 254 4.15 -31.72 4.17
C PHE A 254 5.18 -30.69 3.71
N ASP A 255 6.39 -30.79 4.27
CA ASP A 255 7.54 -29.92 3.96
C ASP A 255 8.85 -30.62 4.37
N TRP A 256 9.95 -30.25 3.72
CA TRP A 256 11.28 -30.68 4.13
C TRP A 256 11.78 -29.86 5.33
N ALA A 257 12.63 -30.47 6.13
CA ALA A 257 13.22 -29.82 7.30
C ALA A 257 14.22 -28.71 6.90
N ASP A 258 14.91 -28.90 5.79
CA ASP A 258 15.91 -27.97 5.25
C ASP A 258 15.88 -27.92 3.71
N ALA A 259 16.76 -27.12 3.11
CA ALA A 259 16.78 -26.89 1.66
C ALA A 259 17.57 -27.96 0.88
N ALA A 260 18.33 -28.87 1.52
CA ALA A 260 19.16 -29.81 0.78
C ALA A 260 18.31 -30.84 0.00
N PRO A 261 17.27 -31.49 0.58
CA PRO A 261 16.39 -32.34 -0.20
C PRO A 261 15.64 -31.60 -1.32
N ALA A 262 15.27 -30.33 -1.09
CA ALA A 262 14.64 -29.53 -2.13
C ALA A 262 15.58 -29.22 -3.30
N ALA A 263 16.86 -29.00 -3.04
CA ALA A 263 17.87 -28.84 -4.10
C ALA A 263 18.10 -30.13 -4.90
N GLU A 264 18.05 -31.30 -4.25
CA GLU A 264 18.10 -32.57 -4.98
C GLU A 264 16.86 -32.77 -5.88
N LYS A 265 15.66 -32.35 -5.40
CA LYS A 265 14.45 -32.39 -6.23
C LYS A 265 14.56 -31.43 -7.44
N VAL A 266 15.18 -30.26 -7.32
CA VAL A 266 15.45 -29.40 -8.49
C VAL A 266 16.32 -30.11 -9.52
N LYS A 267 17.33 -30.90 -9.09
CA LYS A 267 18.17 -31.66 -10.03
C LYS A 267 17.39 -32.81 -10.70
N GLU A 268 16.52 -33.48 -9.94
CA GLU A 268 15.63 -34.53 -10.47
C GLU A 268 14.73 -33.93 -11.57
N GLU A 269 13.99 -32.83 -11.26
CA GLU A 269 13.12 -32.16 -12.23
C GLU A 269 13.88 -31.63 -13.46
N LEU A 270 15.11 -31.14 -13.28
CA LEU A 270 15.97 -30.74 -14.41
C LEU A 270 16.28 -31.94 -15.32
N CYS A 271 16.57 -33.12 -14.76
CA CYS A 271 16.82 -34.33 -15.55
C CYS A 271 15.56 -34.79 -16.29
N GLU A 272 14.39 -34.72 -15.64
CA GLU A 272 13.10 -35.05 -16.23
C GLU A 272 12.77 -34.10 -17.37
N PHE A 273 12.90 -32.78 -17.16
CA PHE A 273 12.75 -31.76 -18.20
C PHE A 273 13.68 -31.99 -19.41
N MET A 274 14.97 -32.35 -19.19
CA MET A 274 15.93 -32.56 -20.25
C MET A 274 15.68 -33.87 -21.04
N SER A 275 14.98 -34.82 -20.45
CA SER A 275 14.64 -36.13 -21.07
C SER A 275 13.20 -36.20 -21.59
N ALA A 276 12.38 -35.17 -21.29
CA ALA A 276 10.98 -35.12 -21.67
C ALA A 276 10.77 -35.10 -23.19
N ASP A 277 9.75 -35.76 -23.64
CA ASP A 277 9.28 -35.62 -25.01
C ASP A 277 8.50 -34.30 -25.20
N LYS A 278 8.21 -33.96 -26.44
CA LYS A 278 7.53 -32.70 -26.78
C LYS A 278 6.16 -32.53 -26.11
N ALA A 279 5.49 -33.64 -25.76
CA ALA A 279 4.16 -33.59 -25.15
C ALA A 279 4.23 -33.24 -23.65
N HIS A 280 5.29 -33.64 -22.95
CA HIS A 280 5.48 -33.47 -21.51
C HIS A 280 6.40 -32.27 -21.15
N LEU A 281 7.08 -31.66 -22.13
CA LEU A 281 8.08 -30.62 -21.91
C LEU A 281 7.56 -29.43 -21.10
N ALA A 282 6.29 -29.04 -21.26
CA ALA A 282 5.70 -27.93 -20.53
C ALA A 282 5.36 -28.30 -19.07
N GLU A 283 4.99 -29.57 -18.83
CA GLU A 283 4.71 -30.11 -17.49
C GLU A 283 5.99 -30.16 -16.68
N GLU A 284 7.03 -30.80 -17.19
CA GLU A 284 8.33 -30.91 -16.53
C GLU A 284 9.00 -29.54 -16.30
N GLY A 285 8.84 -28.61 -17.26
CA GLY A 285 9.29 -27.23 -17.08
C GLY A 285 8.56 -26.51 -15.93
N GLY A 286 7.28 -26.80 -15.75
CA GLY A 286 6.49 -26.32 -14.61
C GLY A 286 6.96 -26.90 -13.28
N ASP A 287 7.23 -28.22 -13.23
CA ASP A 287 7.68 -28.93 -12.04
C ASP A 287 9.08 -28.49 -11.61
N LEU A 288 9.97 -28.27 -12.56
CA LEU A 288 11.29 -27.66 -12.31
C LEU A 288 11.17 -26.28 -11.65
N LEU A 289 10.31 -25.39 -12.16
CA LEU A 289 10.09 -24.07 -11.57
C LEU A 289 9.46 -24.18 -10.18
N PHE A 290 8.51 -25.10 -9.99
CA PHE A 290 7.87 -25.34 -8.71
C PHE A 290 8.85 -25.84 -7.64
N ALA A 291 9.75 -26.76 -8.01
CA ALA A 291 10.82 -27.25 -7.16
C ALA A 291 11.84 -26.15 -6.81
N ALA A 292 12.21 -25.31 -7.80
CA ALA A 292 13.11 -24.17 -7.59
C ALA A 292 12.52 -23.17 -6.59
N VAL A 293 11.24 -22.80 -6.72
CA VAL A 293 10.54 -21.94 -5.75
C VAL A 293 10.59 -22.54 -4.35
N ASN A 294 10.41 -23.84 -4.19
CA ASN A 294 10.47 -24.49 -2.89
C ASN A 294 11.86 -24.44 -2.26
N ALA A 295 12.91 -24.66 -3.04
CA ALA A 295 14.29 -24.56 -2.57
C ALA A 295 14.62 -23.11 -2.09
N LEU A 296 14.20 -22.09 -2.86
CA LEU A 296 14.34 -20.67 -2.49
C LEU A 296 13.57 -20.37 -1.21
N ARG A 297 12.32 -20.78 -1.09
CA ARG A 297 11.48 -20.59 0.09
C ARG A 297 12.11 -21.17 1.35
N LEU A 298 12.71 -22.36 1.28
CA LEU A 298 13.39 -22.99 2.41
C LEU A 298 14.66 -22.24 2.83
N LYS A 299 15.32 -21.54 1.89
CA LYS A 299 16.41 -20.60 2.14
C LYS A 299 15.94 -19.20 2.56
N LYS A 300 14.64 -18.99 2.72
CA LYS A 300 14.02 -17.70 3.05
C LYS A 300 14.29 -16.62 1.98
N VAL A 301 14.38 -17.03 0.72
CA VAL A 301 14.50 -16.15 -0.45
C VAL A 301 13.12 -16.08 -1.11
N GLU A 302 12.64 -14.88 -1.38
CA GLU A 302 11.39 -14.63 -2.10
C GLU A 302 11.65 -14.79 -3.60
N ALA A 303 11.09 -15.85 -4.21
CA ALA A 303 11.41 -16.26 -5.58
C ALA A 303 11.06 -15.18 -6.62
N GLU A 304 9.91 -14.52 -6.47
CA GLU A 304 9.44 -13.47 -7.38
C GLU A 304 10.43 -12.28 -7.40
N MET A 305 10.78 -11.77 -6.22
CA MET A 305 11.70 -10.64 -6.10
C MET A 305 13.12 -11.02 -6.54
N ALA A 306 13.58 -12.24 -6.22
CA ALA A 306 14.90 -12.71 -6.63
C ALA A 306 15.04 -12.83 -8.16
N LEU A 307 13.99 -13.34 -8.84
CA LEU A 307 13.99 -13.42 -10.30
C LEU A 307 13.92 -12.04 -10.95
N ARG A 308 13.12 -11.12 -10.42
CA ARG A 308 13.06 -9.73 -10.87
C ARG A 308 14.45 -9.08 -10.79
N ALA A 309 15.08 -9.11 -9.61
CA ALA A 309 16.42 -8.53 -9.42
C ALA A 309 17.48 -9.16 -10.34
N ALA A 310 17.39 -10.48 -10.60
CA ALA A 310 18.27 -11.16 -11.54
C ALA A 310 18.04 -10.68 -12.98
N SER A 311 16.79 -10.46 -13.38
CA SER A 311 16.44 -9.93 -14.71
C SER A 311 16.93 -8.50 -14.90
N GLU A 312 16.74 -7.63 -13.92
CA GLU A 312 17.25 -6.25 -13.94
C GLU A 312 18.79 -6.22 -14.01
N LYS A 313 19.45 -7.07 -13.22
CA LYS A 313 20.91 -7.23 -13.30
C LYS A 313 21.35 -7.67 -14.70
N PHE A 314 20.65 -8.60 -15.32
CA PHE A 314 20.91 -9.01 -16.70
C PHE A 314 20.76 -7.82 -17.66
N CYS A 315 19.69 -7.04 -17.58
CA CYS A 315 19.46 -5.87 -18.44
C CYS A 315 20.57 -4.82 -18.29
N ARG A 316 20.99 -4.51 -17.05
CA ARG A 316 22.09 -3.55 -16.82
C ARG A 316 23.40 -4.03 -17.43
N ARG A 317 23.74 -5.31 -17.25
CA ARG A 317 24.96 -5.89 -17.83
C ARG A 317 24.90 -5.92 -19.35
N PHE A 318 23.73 -6.28 -19.89
CA PHE A 318 23.52 -6.30 -21.34
C PHE A 318 23.70 -4.92 -21.96
N ALA A 319 23.17 -3.87 -21.34
CA ALA A 319 23.40 -2.48 -21.78
C ALA A 319 24.88 -2.08 -21.76
N ALA A 320 25.65 -2.54 -20.76
CA ALA A 320 27.10 -2.32 -20.73
C ALA A 320 27.83 -3.08 -21.85
N VAL A 321 27.42 -4.31 -22.17
CA VAL A 321 27.96 -5.09 -23.31
C VAL A 321 27.65 -4.38 -24.62
N GLU A 322 26.41 -3.95 -24.84
CA GLU A 322 25.99 -3.21 -26.03
C GLU A 322 26.80 -1.93 -26.20
N SER A 323 27.00 -1.18 -25.11
CA SER A 323 27.81 0.03 -25.10
C SER A 323 29.30 -0.27 -25.50
N ALA A 324 29.88 -1.36 -24.98
CA ALA A 324 31.24 -1.77 -25.27
C ALA A 324 31.41 -2.20 -26.74
N VAL A 325 30.44 -2.95 -27.28
CA VAL A 325 30.40 -3.34 -28.69
C VAL A 325 30.34 -2.09 -29.59
N SER A 326 29.39 -1.17 -29.29
CA SER A 326 29.23 0.08 -30.05
C SER A 326 30.47 0.95 -30.00
N ALA A 327 31.16 1.03 -28.85
CA ALA A 327 32.43 1.74 -28.70
C ALA A 327 33.58 1.14 -29.57
N SER A 328 33.49 -0.16 -29.91
CA SER A 328 34.44 -0.82 -30.83
C SER A 328 34.11 -0.57 -32.31
N GLY A 329 33.01 0.13 -32.60
CA GLY A 329 32.56 0.41 -33.98
C GLY A 329 31.87 -0.77 -34.66
N LYS A 330 31.44 -1.78 -33.87
CA LYS A 330 30.68 -2.94 -34.34
C LYS A 330 29.22 -2.84 -33.96
N GLU A 331 28.35 -3.57 -34.67
CA GLU A 331 27.01 -3.88 -34.23
C GLU A 331 27.01 -5.20 -33.43
N MET A 332 26.03 -5.40 -32.53
CA MET A 332 25.91 -6.63 -31.75
C MET A 332 25.85 -7.88 -32.64
N THR A 333 25.18 -7.78 -33.78
CA THR A 333 25.02 -8.83 -34.78
C THR A 333 26.28 -9.21 -35.51
N ASP A 334 27.31 -8.35 -35.47
CA ASP A 334 28.63 -8.58 -36.11
C ASP A 334 29.61 -9.35 -35.20
N CYS A 335 29.18 -9.57 -33.92
CA CYS A 335 30.00 -10.26 -32.94
C CYS A 335 29.59 -11.73 -32.81
N THR A 336 30.58 -12.59 -32.59
CA THR A 336 30.31 -13.98 -32.23
C THR A 336 29.86 -14.07 -30.78
N LEU A 337 29.22 -15.21 -30.40
CA LEU A 337 28.81 -15.43 -29.02
C LEU A 337 30.01 -15.41 -28.07
N GLU A 338 31.15 -15.95 -28.48
CA GLU A 338 32.38 -15.97 -27.70
C GLU A 338 32.95 -14.56 -27.45
N GLU A 339 32.86 -13.66 -28.44
CA GLU A 339 33.24 -12.27 -28.28
C GLU A 339 32.34 -11.54 -27.29
N LEU A 340 31.00 -11.75 -27.40
CA LEU A 340 30.02 -11.17 -26.49
C LEU A 340 30.15 -11.71 -25.06
N ASP A 341 30.44 -13.01 -24.90
CA ASP A 341 30.65 -13.63 -23.59
C ASP A 341 31.94 -13.11 -22.92
N ALA A 342 33.01 -12.88 -23.70
CA ALA A 342 34.21 -12.25 -23.15
C ALA A 342 33.95 -10.84 -22.62
N ILE A 343 33.18 -10.03 -23.36
CA ILE A 343 32.79 -8.68 -22.91
C ILE A 343 31.90 -8.79 -21.68
N TRP A 344 30.91 -9.70 -21.68
CA TRP A 344 30.03 -9.95 -20.54
C TRP A 344 30.81 -10.30 -19.27
N ASN A 345 31.82 -11.17 -19.38
CA ASN A 345 32.66 -11.53 -18.25
C ASN A 345 33.48 -10.34 -17.74
N SER A 346 33.98 -9.49 -18.62
CA SER A 346 34.68 -8.25 -18.26
C SER A 346 33.74 -7.27 -17.51
N VAL A 347 32.50 -7.13 -17.98
CA VAL A 347 31.46 -6.31 -17.28
C VAL A 347 31.18 -6.86 -15.90
N LYS A 348 31.06 -8.18 -15.77
CA LYS A 348 30.80 -8.85 -14.50
C LYS A 348 31.95 -8.71 -13.49
N GLU A 349 33.20 -8.68 -13.96
CA GLU A 349 34.39 -8.50 -13.12
C GLU A 349 34.55 -7.04 -12.66
N ALA A 350 33.96 -6.07 -13.38
CA ALA A 350 34.01 -4.65 -13.06
C ALA A 350 32.95 -4.19 -12.05
N GLU A 351 31.93 -5.01 -11.75
CA GLU A 351 30.92 -4.78 -10.70
C GLU A 351 31.44 -5.22 -9.33
#